data_a357298d0699504a6ea43952e4e4a306
#
_entry.id   a357298d0699504a6ea43952e4e4a306
#
_cell.length_a   1.000
_cell.length_b   1.000
_cell.length_c   1.000
_cell.angle_alpha   90.00
_cell.angle_beta   90.00
_cell.angle_gamma   90.00
#
_symmetry.space_group_name_H-M   'P 1'
#
loop_
_entity.id
_entity.type
_entity.pdbx_description
1 polymer ?
#
loop_
_entity_poly.entity_id
_entity_poly.type
_entity_poly.pdbx_seq_one_letter_code
_entity_poly.pdbx_strand_id
1 'polypeptide(L)'
;VLPVVDGGLQWVIAILIGAIVGGILFVLFKKVEYDKKQKVAPAVEAAPAKAAEVVASATAEAPAADGFVKEENIFLGQDFAGRDDVLSFISNEAVKNGIADDADALMQAFLARESEGTTGMMDGFAIPHAKCAAVKAPAVIVVKDDSGVAGWDTMDQAPVNVAIALLIPEAQAGTTHLKLLSKVAEALMDEDFRTTVKGATETSQVLAAISDRLA
;
A
#
# COMPACT_ATOMS: atom_id res chain seq x y z
N VAL A 1 -50.96 -44.42 -20.74
CA VAL A 1 -49.57 -44.89 -20.77
C VAL A 1 -48.69 -43.68 -20.49
N LEU A 2 -48.21 -43.56 -19.28
CA LEU A 2 -47.26 -42.50 -18.92
C LEU A 2 -45.85 -42.92 -19.40
N PRO A 3 -45.05 -42.00 -19.96
CA PRO A 3 -43.70 -42.34 -20.39
C PRO A 3 -42.81 -42.60 -19.17
N VAL A 4 -42.12 -43.73 -19.20
CA VAL A 4 -41.08 -44.09 -18.23
C VAL A 4 -39.92 -43.10 -18.45
N VAL A 5 -39.74 -42.20 -17.47
CA VAL A 5 -38.58 -41.27 -17.49
C VAL A 5 -37.36 -42.09 -17.09
N ASP A 6 -36.39 -42.11 -18.04
CA ASP A 6 -35.17 -42.89 -17.93
C ASP A 6 -34.42 -42.56 -16.61
N GLY A 7 -34.03 -43.60 -15.85
CA GLY A 7 -33.43 -43.45 -14.52
C GLY A 7 -32.17 -42.57 -14.47
N GLY A 8 -31.53 -42.40 -15.64
CA GLY A 8 -30.35 -41.49 -15.75
C GLY A 8 -30.68 -40.00 -15.60
N LEU A 9 -31.84 -39.56 -16.05
CA LEU A 9 -32.26 -38.16 -15.94
C LEU A 9 -32.63 -37.77 -14.51
N GLN A 10 -33.15 -38.69 -13.73
CA GLN A 10 -33.47 -38.45 -12.31
C GLN A 10 -32.21 -38.20 -11.46
N TRP A 11 -31.12 -38.94 -11.72
CA TRP A 11 -29.85 -38.73 -11.03
C TRP A 11 -29.20 -37.40 -11.38
N VAL A 12 -29.27 -36.96 -12.62
CA VAL A 12 -28.74 -35.66 -13.05
C VAL A 12 -29.51 -34.51 -12.40
N ILE A 13 -30.82 -34.59 -12.32
CA ILE A 13 -31.66 -33.59 -11.63
C ILE A 13 -31.38 -33.57 -10.14
N ALA A 14 -31.19 -34.70 -9.48
CA ALA A 14 -30.86 -34.76 -8.06
C ALA A 14 -29.51 -34.15 -7.74
N ILE A 15 -28.50 -34.38 -8.61
CA ILE A 15 -27.16 -33.78 -8.45
C ILE A 15 -27.21 -32.26 -8.67
N LEU A 16 -27.95 -31.77 -9.66
CA LEU A 16 -28.11 -30.33 -9.91
C LEU A 16 -28.84 -29.62 -8.75
N ILE A 17 -29.88 -30.20 -8.22
CA ILE A 17 -30.61 -29.65 -7.05
C ILE A 17 -29.70 -29.65 -5.83
N GLY A 18 -28.95 -30.72 -5.58
CA GLY A 18 -27.97 -30.79 -4.49
C GLY A 18 -26.89 -29.74 -4.56
N ALA A 19 -26.34 -29.45 -5.76
CA ALA A 19 -25.34 -28.42 -5.98
C ALA A 19 -25.90 -27.01 -5.76
N ILE A 20 -27.13 -26.74 -6.18
CA ILE A 20 -27.78 -25.42 -5.98
C ILE A 20 -28.11 -25.19 -4.50
N VAL A 21 -28.70 -26.18 -3.84
CA VAL A 21 -29.03 -26.06 -2.41
C VAL A 21 -27.76 -25.98 -1.55
N GLY A 22 -26.73 -26.75 -1.86
CA GLY A 22 -25.43 -26.68 -1.17
C GLY A 22 -24.74 -25.36 -1.37
N GLY A 23 -24.78 -24.80 -2.58
CA GLY A 23 -24.22 -23.48 -2.88
C GLY A 23 -24.93 -22.36 -2.14
N ILE A 24 -26.26 -22.37 -2.11
CA ILE A 24 -27.06 -21.37 -1.36
C ILE A 24 -26.79 -21.48 0.15
N LEU A 25 -26.73 -22.69 0.68
CA LEU A 25 -26.46 -22.92 2.11
C LEU A 25 -25.04 -22.45 2.50
N PHE A 26 -24.05 -22.66 1.62
CA PHE A 26 -22.68 -22.18 1.82
C PHE A 26 -22.59 -20.66 1.80
N VAL A 27 -23.28 -19.99 0.88
CA VAL A 27 -23.31 -18.52 0.82
C VAL A 27 -24.03 -17.94 2.03
N LEU A 28 -25.13 -18.54 2.48
CA LEU A 28 -25.85 -18.13 3.69
C LEU A 28 -25.00 -18.33 4.96
N PHE A 29 -24.26 -19.43 5.04
CA PHE A 29 -23.36 -19.70 6.16
C PHE A 29 -22.22 -18.69 6.23
N LYS A 30 -21.59 -18.39 5.09
CA LYS A 30 -20.55 -17.34 4.98
C LYS A 30 -21.09 -15.96 5.36
N LYS A 31 -22.32 -15.63 4.95
CA LYS A 31 -22.95 -14.36 5.30
C LYS A 31 -23.25 -14.25 6.81
N VAL A 32 -23.73 -15.33 7.43
CA VAL A 32 -23.99 -15.37 8.88
C VAL A 32 -22.69 -15.24 9.68
N GLU A 33 -21.60 -15.83 9.20
CA GLU A 33 -20.28 -15.73 9.85
C GLU A 33 -19.68 -14.34 9.70
N TYR A 34 -19.88 -13.69 8.54
CA TYR A 34 -19.50 -12.30 8.28
C TYR A 34 -20.29 -11.33 9.20
N ASP A 35 -21.61 -11.49 9.31
CA ASP A 35 -22.46 -10.65 10.16
C ASP A 35 -22.18 -10.85 11.67
N LYS A 36 -21.76 -12.05 12.08
CA LYS A 36 -21.32 -12.30 13.47
C LYS A 36 -20.01 -11.58 13.80
N LYS A 37 -19.07 -11.48 12.85
CA LYS A 37 -17.81 -10.72 13.04
C LYS A 37 -18.03 -9.22 13.14
N GLN A 38 -19.07 -8.69 12.52
CA GLN A 38 -19.41 -7.25 12.62
C GLN A 38 -20.20 -6.87 13.87
N LYS A 39 -20.88 -7.84 14.53
CA LYS A 39 -21.69 -7.57 15.74
C LYS A 39 -20.92 -7.64 17.06
N VAL A 40 -19.63 -7.94 17.05
CA VAL A 40 -18.78 -7.92 18.25
C VAL A 40 -17.86 -6.69 18.20
N ALA A 41 -18.46 -5.51 18.19
CA ALA A 41 -17.83 -4.29 18.66
C ALA A 41 -18.53 -3.91 19.97
N PRO A 42 -17.84 -3.86 21.11
CA PRO A 42 -18.46 -3.45 22.36
C PRO A 42 -18.82 -1.96 22.32
N ALA A 43 -20.08 -1.67 22.63
CA ALA A 43 -20.54 -0.32 22.92
C ALA A 43 -19.67 0.25 24.04
N VAL A 44 -18.97 1.36 23.77
CA VAL A 44 -18.30 2.13 24.80
C VAL A 44 -19.36 2.94 25.52
N GLU A 45 -19.76 2.43 26.66
CA GLU A 45 -20.58 3.11 27.67
C GLU A 45 -19.79 4.27 28.27
N ALA A 46 -20.38 5.44 28.27
CA ALA A 46 -19.83 6.65 28.83
C ALA A 46 -19.61 6.49 30.36
N ALA A 47 -18.39 6.69 30.81
CA ALA A 47 -18.07 6.90 32.23
C ALA A 47 -17.16 8.15 32.40
N PRO A 48 -17.27 8.86 33.54
CA PRO A 48 -17.14 10.30 33.61
C PRO A 48 -15.70 10.82 33.79
N ALA A 49 -15.54 12.08 33.39
CA ALA A 49 -14.38 12.94 33.56
C ALA A 49 -13.60 12.73 34.87
N LYS A 50 -12.38 12.17 34.76
CA LYS A 50 -11.23 12.49 35.64
C LYS A 50 -9.95 11.87 35.08
N ALA A 51 -9.38 12.49 34.07
CA ALA A 51 -7.97 12.36 33.68
C ALA A 51 -7.58 13.49 32.73
N ALA A 52 -7.84 14.72 33.13
CA ALA A 52 -7.18 15.88 32.55
C ALA A 52 -5.99 16.15 33.48
N GLU A 53 -4.87 15.49 33.26
CA GLU A 53 -3.55 15.94 33.72
C GLU A 53 -2.50 14.83 33.51
N VAL A 54 -2.15 14.52 32.29
CA VAL A 54 -0.83 14.01 31.82
C VAL A 54 -0.78 14.07 30.29
N VAL A 55 -1.07 15.19 29.69
CA VAL A 55 -0.77 15.44 28.26
C VAL A 55 -0.08 16.78 28.08
N ALA A 56 1.00 16.94 28.84
CA ALA A 56 1.92 18.03 28.63
C ALA A 56 3.33 17.45 28.58
N SER A 57 3.68 16.82 27.48
CA SER A 57 5.05 16.70 26.95
C SER A 57 5.13 15.64 25.84
N ALA A 58 4.51 15.87 24.72
CA ALA A 58 4.92 15.33 23.42
C ALA A 58 4.24 16.13 22.32
N THR A 59 4.47 17.43 22.29
CA THR A 59 4.35 18.20 21.06
C THR A 59 5.62 17.89 20.25
N ALA A 60 5.69 16.68 19.72
CA ALA A 60 6.51 16.46 18.55
C ALA A 60 5.74 17.15 17.42
N GLU A 61 6.12 18.39 17.16
CA GLU A 61 5.79 19.14 15.97
C GLU A 61 6.01 18.21 14.78
N ALA A 62 4.93 17.89 14.04
CA ALA A 62 5.06 17.11 12.82
C ALA A 62 6.07 17.89 11.96
N PRO A 63 7.15 17.25 11.47
CA PRO A 63 8.12 17.95 10.63
C PRO A 63 7.36 18.57 9.46
N ALA A 64 7.69 19.83 9.16
CA ALA A 64 7.18 20.49 7.97
C ALA A 64 7.39 19.59 6.76
N ALA A 65 6.49 19.60 5.81
CA ALA A 65 6.46 18.69 4.65
C ALA A 65 7.78 18.63 3.88
N ASP A 66 8.60 19.68 3.92
CA ASP A 66 9.96 19.75 3.38
C ASP A 66 10.97 18.75 3.99
N GLY A 67 10.62 18.08 5.10
CA GLY A 67 11.51 17.13 5.77
C GLY A 67 11.39 15.68 5.33
N PHE A 68 10.34 15.30 4.60
CA PHE A 68 10.13 13.90 4.22
C PHE A 68 10.90 13.45 3.00
N VAL A 69 11.18 14.36 2.06
CA VAL A 69 11.93 14.12 0.83
C VAL A 69 13.25 14.86 0.88
N LYS A 70 14.34 14.16 0.58
CA LYS A 70 15.67 14.75 0.47
C LYS A 70 16.27 14.35 -0.86
N GLU A 71 17.14 15.19 -1.42
CA GLU A 71 17.79 14.92 -2.70
C GLU A 71 18.60 13.62 -2.67
N GLU A 72 19.25 13.32 -1.55
CA GLU A 72 20.02 12.09 -1.33
C GLU A 72 19.17 10.81 -1.37
N ASN A 73 17.84 10.93 -1.33
CA ASN A 73 16.87 9.84 -1.39
C ASN A 73 16.19 9.73 -2.77
N ILE A 74 16.74 10.38 -3.79
CA ILE A 74 16.23 10.35 -5.17
C ILE A 74 17.26 9.70 -6.07
N PHE A 75 16.89 8.59 -6.69
CA PHE A 75 17.77 7.75 -7.50
C PHE A 75 17.22 7.67 -8.92
N LEU A 76 17.92 8.27 -9.87
CA LEU A 76 17.56 8.28 -11.30
C LEU A 76 18.44 7.32 -12.08
N GLY A 77 17.98 6.90 -13.28
CA GLY A 77 18.75 6.09 -14.21
C GLY A 77 19.09 4.70 -13.64
N GLN A 78 18.20 4.14 -12.83
CA GLN A 78 18.35 2.79 -12.33
C GLN A 78 17.86 1.78 -13.37
N ASP A 79 18.25 0.52 -13.24
CA ASP A 79 17.85 -0.60 -14.09
C ASP A 79 17.64 -1.84 -13.20
N PHE A 80 16.40 -2.31 -13.12
CA PHE A 80 16.01 -3.40 -12.22
C PHE A 80 15.34 -4.55 -12.99
N ALA A 81 15.67 -5.77 -12.63
CA ALA A 81 15.06 -6.95 -13.22
C ALA A 81 13.59 -7.13 -12.80
N GLY A 82 13.18 -6.59 -11.64
CA GLY A 82 11.81 -6.74 -11.16
C GLY A 82 11.50 -5.93 -9.90
N ARG A 83 10.23 -5.99 -9.48
CA ARG A 83 9.73 -5.30 -8.29
C ARG A 83 10.55 -5.54 -7.03
N ASP A 84 10.88 -6.80 -6.76
CA ASP A 84 11.57 -7.16 -5.52
C ASP A 84 13.00 -6.59 -5.48
N ASP A 85 13.63 -6.39 -6.65
CA ASP A 85 14.94 -5.72 -6.72
C ASP A 85 14.82 -4.24 -6.38
N VAL A 86 13.75 -3.57 -6.84
CA VAL A 86 13.45 -2.18 -6.46
C VAL A 86 13.25 -2.07 -4.95
N LEU A 87 12.42 -2.94 -4.35
CA LEU A 87 12.15 -2.93 -2.92
C LEU A 87 13.40 -3.21 -2.09
N SER A 88 14.24 -4.15 -2.54
CA SER A 88 15.54 -4.44 -1.92
C SER A 88 16.48 -3.25 -2.00
N PHE A 89 16.60 -2.61 -3.16
CA PHE A 89 17.40 -1.41 -3.34
C PHE A 89 16.96 -0.29 -2.40
N ILE A 90 15.65 0.01 -2.35
CA ILE A 90 15.09 1.03 -1.45
C ILE A 90 15.40 0.72 0.01
N SER A 91 15.29 -0.56 0.43
CA SER A 91 15.57 -0.98 1.79
C SER A 91 17.04 -0.78 2.17
N ASN A 92 17.95 -1.11 1.26
CA ASN A 92 19.40 -0.92 1.48
C ASN A 92 19.79 0.56 1.52
N GLU A 93 19.26 1.39 0.59
CA GLU A 93 19.53 2.83 0.59
C GLU A 93 18.92 3.54 1.81
N ALA A 94 17.78 3.07 2.32
CA ALA A 94 17.19 3.56 3.56
C ALA A 94 18.13 3.36 4.77
N VAL A 95 18.82 2.22 4.84
CA VAL A 95 19.80 1.97 5.91
C VAL A 95 21.06 2.79 5.69
N LYS A 96 21.57 2.85 4.49
CA LYS A 96 22.76 3.64 4.13
C LYS A 96 22.60 5.13 4.43
N ASN A 97 21.40 5.68 4.17
CA ASN A 97 21.05 7.08 4.43
C ASN A 97 20.54 7.31 5.87
N GLY A 98 20.63 6.29 6.74
CA GLY A 98 20.28 6.40 8.16
C GLY A 98 18.79 6.54 8.47
N ILE A 99 17.91 6.27 7.48
CA ILE A 99 16.45 6.29 7.61
C ILE A 99 15.95 5.07 8.39
N ALA A 100 16.57 3.92 8.17
CA ALA A 100 16.25 2.67 8.84
C ALA A 100 17.50 2.02 9.45
N ASP A 101 17.30 1.07 10.36
CA ASP A 101 18.38 0.31 11.00
C ASP A 101 18.55 -1.11 10.44
N ASP A 102 17.53 -1.63 9.76
CA ASP A 102 17.47 -3.02 9.30
C ASP A 102 16.79 -3.08 7.92
N ALA A 103 17.60 -3.40 6.88
CA ALA A 103 17.12 -3.50 5.50
C ALA A 103 16.24 -4.73 5.28
N ASP A 104 16.55 -5.87 5.93
CA ASP A 104 15.79 -7.10 5.79
C ASP A 104 14.40 -6.94 6.42
N ALA A 105 14.31 -6.34 7.61
CA ALA A 105 13.05 -6.04 8.25
C ALA A 105 12.18 -5.08 7.40
N LEU A 106 12.79 -4.07 6.79
CA LEU A 106 12.09 -3.13 5.91
C LEU A 106 11.62 -3.81 4.62
N MET A 107 12.46 -4.65 4.00
CA MET A 107 12.08 -5.44 2.83
C MET A 107 10.89 -6.37 3.12
N GLN A 108 10.91 -7.07 4.27
CA GLN A 108 9.79 -7.91 4.67
C GLN A 108 8.50 -7.10 4.88
N ALA A 109 8.60 -5.89 5.42
CA ALA A 109 7.45 -5.01 5.58
C ALA A 109 6.86 -4.56 4.23
N PHE A 110 7.69 -4.25 3.22
CA PHE A 110 7.25 -3.99 1.86
C PHE A 110 6.55 -5.21 1.24
N LEU A 111 7.16 -6.39 1.32
CA LEU A 111 6.58 -7.62 0.79
C LEU A 111 5.25 -7.99 1.46
N ALA A 112 5.16 -7.82 2.78
CA ALA A 112 3.92 -8.02 3.52
C ALA A 112 2.82 -7.08 3.01
N ARG A 113 3.14 -5.79 2.78
CA ARG A 113 2.20 -4.81 2.22
C ARG A 113 1.77 -5.16 0.79
N GLU A 114 2.71 -5.58 -0.08
CA GLU A 114 2.40 -6.02 -1.44
C GLU A 114 1.48 -7.25 -1.47
N SER A 115 1.60 -8.14 -0.49
CA SER A 115 0.73 -9.33 -0.38
C SER A 115 -0.74 -9.00 -0.06
N GLU A 116 -1.01 -7.82 0.50
CA GLU A 116 -2.38 -7.32 0.76
C GLU A 116 -3.05 -6.76 -0.52
N GLY A 117 -2.26 -6.43 -1.52
CA GLY A 117 -2.66 -5.88 -2.80
C GLY A 117 -1.53 -5.06 -3.39
N THR A 118 -1.46 -5.00 -4.71
CA THR A 118 -0.38 -4.27 -5.39
C THR A 118 -0.34 -2.80 -5.02
N THR A 119 0.86 -2.24 -4.94
CA THR A 119 1.10 -0.80 -4.83
C THR A 119 1.37 -0.14 -6.18
N GLY A 120 1.35 -0.92 -7.26
CA GLY A 120 1.41 -0.40 -8.63
C GLY A 120 0.18 0.43 -8.96
N MET A 121 0.42 1.58 -9.55
CA MET A 121 -0.61 2.54 -9.96
C MET A 121 -0.77 2.53 -11.48
N MET A 122 -1.24 3.61 -12.05
CA MET A 122 -1.32 3.82 -13.49
C MET A 122 -0.11 4.61 -14.00
N ASP A 123 0.06 4.64 -15.32
CA ASP A 123 1.04 5.49 -16.03
C ASP A 123 2.48 5.27 -15.55
N GLY A 124 2.85 4.02 -15.23
CA GLY A 124 4.21 3.65 -14.87
C GLY A 124 4.63 4.09 -13.45
N PHE A 125 3.70 4.37 -12.55
CA PHE A 125 4.00 4.69 -11.15
C PHE A 125 3.69 3.54 -10.20
N ALA A 126 4.43 3.51 -9.08
CA ALA A 126 4.09 2.70 -7.91
C ALA A 126 4.30 3.51 -6.62
N ILE A 127 3.51 3.21 -5.57
CA ILE A 127 3.65 3.79 -4.24
C ILE A 127 3.93 2.66 -3.23
N PRO A 128 5.08 2.00 -3.27
CA PRO A 128 5.42 1.04 -2.23
C PRO A 128 5.48 1.74 -0.88
N HIS A 129 4.86 1.16 0.14
CA HIS A 129 4.86 1.77 1.46
C HIS A 129 4.95 0.71 2.54
N ALA A 130 5.75 1.00 3.56
CA ALA A 130 6.00 0.10 4.66
C ALA A 130 5.88 0.81 6.00
N LYS A 131 5.25 0.12 6.96
CA LYS A 131 5.27 0.45 8.38
C LYS A 131 6.23 -0.52 9.05
N CYS A 132 7.32 -0.02 9.58
CA CYS A 132 8.36 -0.87 10.12
C CYS A 132 8.99 -0.26 11.36
N ALA A 133 9.21 -1.08 12.39
CA ALA A 133 9.89 -0.65 13.63
C ALA A 133 11.34 -0.23 13.38
N ALA A 134 11.97 -0.75 12.33
CA ALA A 134 13.34 -0.37 11.93
C ALA A 134 13.43 1.03 11.32
N VAL A 135 12.32 1.66 10.92
CA VAL A 135 12.29 3.02 10.38
C VAL A 135 12.32 4.02 11.52
N LYS A 136 13.28 4.95 11.51
CA LYS A 136 13.52 5.94 12.56
C LYS A 136 12.62 7.18 12.47
N ALA A 137 12.39 7.64 11.24
CA ALA A 137 11.58 8.81 10.96
C ALA A 137 10.85 8.62 9.62
N PRO A 138 9.69 9.25 9.43
CA PRO A 138 8.99 9.21 8.15
C PRO A 138 9.90 9.74 7.03
N ALA A 139 9.97 9.02 5.92
CA ALA A 139 10.78 9.43 4.77
C ALA A 139 10.15 8.97 3.46
N VAL A 140 10.51 9.67 2.39
CA VAL A 140 10.19 9.31 1.00
C VAL A 140 11.48 9.02 0.27
N ILE A 141 11.52 7.87 -0.42
CA ILE A 141 12.60 7.51 -1.35
C ILE A 141 11.98 7.40 -2.74
N VAL A 142 12.62 8.02 -3.72
CA VAL A 142 12.17 7.98 -5.12
C VAL A 142 13.18 7.23 -5.96
N VAL A 143 12.70 6.27 -6.72
CA VAL A 143 13.54 5.50 -7.64
C VAL A 143 12.94 5.58 -9.04
N LYS A 144 13.77 5.90 -10.05
CA LYS A 144 13.37 5.99 -11.44
C LYS A 144 14.19 5.02 -12.29
N ASP A 145 13.46 4.18 -13.03
CA ASP A 145 13.97 3.24 -14.02
C ASP A 145 13.35 3.58 -15.38
N ASP A 146 14.18 4.09 -16.30
CA ASP A 146 13.69 4.53 -17.62
C ASP A 146 13.32 3.36 -18.53
N SER A 147 13.88 2.16 -18.30
CA SER A 147 13.56 0.94 -19.04
C SER A 147 12.22 0.34 -18.62
N GLY A 148 11.79 0.62 -17.40
CA GLY A 148 10.54 0.13 -16.81
C GLY A 148 10.67 -1.23 -16.17
N VAL A 149 10.28 -1.32 -14.92
CA VAL A 149 10.32 -2.53 -14.08
C VAL A 149 9.18 -3.46 -14.45
N ALA A 150 9.51 -4.64 -14.95
CA ALA A 150 8.53 -5.68 -15.27
C ALA A 150 8.09 -6.45 -14.01
N GLY A 151 6.93 -7.12 -14.10
CA GLY A 151 6.43 -8.02 -13.05
C GLY A 151 5.87 -7.30 -11.81
N TRP A 152 5.63 -6.00 -11.90
CA TRP A 152 4.85 -5.25 -10.91
C TRP A 152 3.43 -5.08 -11.43
N ASP A 153 2.46 -5.63 -10.74
CA ASP A 153 1.06 -5.48 -11.14
C ASP A 153 0.64 -4.02 -11.03
N THR A 154 0.17 -3.44 -12.15
CA THR A 154 -0.31 -2.07 -12.24
C THR A 154 -1.75 -2.03 -12.73
N MET A 155 -2.46 -0.93 -12.49
CA MET A 155 -3.88 -0.79 -12.86
C MET A 155 -4.09 -0.83 -14.39
N ASP A 156 -3.10 -0.40 -15.17
CA ASP A 156 -3.10 -0.33 -16.63
C ASP A 156 -2.17 -1.34 -17.30
N GLN A 157 -1.56 -2.25 -16.52
CA GLN A 157 -0.58 -3.25 -16.97
C GLN A 157 0.70 -2.65 -17.60
N ALA A 158 0.95 -1.36 -17.38
CA ALA A 158 2.18 -0.71 -17.80
C ALA A 158 3.35 -1.07 -16.87
N PRO A 159 4.60 -1.18 -17.37
CA PRO A 159 5.77 -1.34 -16.51
C PRO A 159 5.96 -0.12 -15.60
N VAL A 160 6.48 -0.32 -14.40
CA VAL A 160 6.72 0.77 -13.45
C VAL A 160 8.03 1.48 -13.79
N ASN A 161 7.96 2.79 -14.07
CA ASN A 161 9.11 3.64 -14.31
C ASN A 161 9.54 4.42 -13.08
N VAL A 162 8.59 4.75 -12.19
CA VAL A 162 8.85 5.54 -10.98
C VAL A 162 8.20 4.89 -9.78
N ALA A 163 8.99 4.58 -8.77
CA ALA A 163 8.53 4.14 -7.46
C ALA A 163 8.74 5.27 -6.44
N ILE A 164 7.65 5.73 -5.81
CA ILE A 164 7.67 6.71 -4.71
C ILE A 164 7.42 5.95 -3.42
N ALA A 165 8.48 5.55 -2.74
CA ALA A 165 8.40 4.72 -1.55
C ALA A 165 8.18 5.56 -0.29
N LEU A 166 7.21 5.17 0.54
CA LEU A 166 6.88 5.79 1.81
C LEU A 166 7.32 4.90 2.97
N LEU A 167 8.28 5.36 3.75
CA LEU A 167 8.83 4.66 4.90
C LEU A 167 8.30 5.30 6.18
N ILE A 168 7.58 4.55 6.99
CA ILE A 168 6.87 5.07 8.17
C ILE A 168 7.29 4.28 9.42
N PRO A 169 7.75 4.97 10.49
CA PRO A 169 7.93 4.32 11.78
C PRO A 169 6.63 3.69 12.27
N GLU A 170 6.70 2.48 12.82
CA GLU A 170 5.51 1.79 13.33
C GLU A 170 4.75 2.63 14.38
N ALA A 171 5.49 3.34 15.23
CA ALA A 171 4.92 4.23 16.24
C ALA A 171 4.13 5.42 15.65
N GLN A 172 4.36 5.79 14.38
CA GLN A 172 3.70 6.89 13.68
C GLN A 172 2.76 6.41 12.57
N ALA A 173 2.38 5.15 12.60
CA ALA A 173 1.55 4.50 11.57
C ALA A 173 0.10 5.04 11.44
N GLY A 174 -0.30 5.96 12.29
CA GLY A 174 -1.63 6.56 12.29
C GLY A 174 -1.79 7.70 11.27
N THR A 175 -1.86 8.93 11.78
CA THR A 175 -2.24 10.13 11.00
C THR A 175 -1.19 10.53 9.95
N THR A 176 0.11 10.44 10.28
CA THR A 176 1.20 10.84 9.38
C THR A 176 1.25 9.97 8.12
N HIS A 177 1.12 8.65 8.29
CA HIS A 177 1.08 7.71 7.17
C HIS A 177 -0.07 8.03 6.21
N LEU A 178 -1.29 8.18 6.73
CA LEU A 178 -2.48 8.45 5.90
C LEU A 178 -2.36 9.80 5.17
N LYS A 179 -1.86 10.83 5.82
CA LYS A 179 -1.65 12.14 5.19
C LYS A 179 -0.63 12.06 4.07
N LEU A 180 0.52 11.42 4.29
CA LEU A 180 1.57 11.32 3.28
C LEU A 180 1.11 10.49 2.09
N LEU A 181 0.47 9.34 2.33
CA LEU A 181 -0.08 8.48 1.27
C LEU A 181 -1.15 9.22 0.47
N SER A 182 -2.05 9.95 1.14
CA SER A 182 -3.09 10.74 0.46
C SER A 182 -2.50 11.82 -0.44
N LYS A 183 -1.51 12.58 0.04
CA LYS A 183 -0.87 13.63 -0.74
C LYS A 183 -0.12 13.08 -1.96
N VAL A 184 0.59 11.96 -1.83
CA VAL A 184 1.26 11.31 -2.96
C VAL A 184 0.25 10.76 -3.95
N ALA A 185 -0.82 10.11 -3.48
CA ALA A 185 -1.88 9.61 -4.35
C ALA A 185 -2.60 10.76 -5.09
N GLU A 186 -2.86 11.89 -4.41
CA GLU A 186 -3.43 13.08 -5.01
C GLU A 186 -2.49 13.69 -6.07
N ALA A 187 -1.19 13.79 -5.77
CA ALA A 187 -0.19 14.24 -6.74
C ALA A 187 -0.17 13.38 -8.01
N LEU A 188 -0.33 12.06 -7.87
CA LEU A 188 -0.38 11.14 -9.01
C LEU A 188 -1.68 11.25 -9.85
N MET A 189 -2.71 11.94 -9.38
CA MET A 189 -3.88 12.24 -10.21
C MET A 189 -3.61 13.40 -11.18
N ASP A 190 -2.59 14.21 -10.92
CA ASP A 190 -2.18 15.33 -11.76
C ASP A 190 -1.24 14.86 -12.88
N GLU A 191 -1.64 15.09 -14.14
CA GLU A 191 -0.86 14.68 -15.33
C GLU A 191 0.45 15.47 -15.46
N ASP A 192 0.44 16.77 -15.11
CA ASP A 192 1.63 17.61 -15.18
C ASP A 192 2.69 17.13 -14.17
N PHE A 193 2.26 16.72 -12.97
CA PHE A 193 3.15 16.11 -11.97
C PHE A 193 3.79 14.82 -12.50
N ARG A 194 2.97 13.89 -13.02
CA ARG A 194 3.49 12.62 -13.55
C ARG A 194 4.46 12.85 -14.71
N THR A 195 4.13 13.74 -15.63
CA THR A 195 4.97 14.08 -16.77
C THR A 195 6.29 14.70 -16.32
N THR A 196 6.25 15.63 -15.36
CA THR A 196 7.44 16.26 -14.80
C THR A 196 8.36 15.24 -14.13
N VAL A 197 7.84 14.37 -13.29
CA VAL A 197 8.66 13.38 -12.58
C VAL A 197 9.24 12.33 -13.53
N LYS A 198 8.45 11.84 -14.50
CA LYS A 198 8.93 10.89 -15.51
C LYS A 198 9.98 11.50 -16.44
N GLY A 199 9.80 12.76 -16.82
CA GLY A 199 10.72 13.49 -17.70
C GLY A 199 11.97 14.03 -17.00
N ALA A 200 12.04 13.99 -15.66
CA ALA A 200 13.16 14.52 -14.90
C ALA A 200 14.47 13.79 -15.21
N THR A 201 15.53 14.57 -15.45
CA THR A 201 16.89 14.08 -15.63
C THR A 201 17.82 14.46 -14.48
N GLU A 202 17.35 15.36 -13.60
CA GLU A 202 18.07 15.83 -12.43
C GLU A 202 17.26 15.55 -11.16
N THR A 203 17.93 15.15 -10.09
CA THR A 203 17.29 14.86 -8.79
C THR A 203 16.57 16.07 -8.23
N SER A 204 17.10 17.27 -8.43
CA SER A 204 16.50 18.55 -8.02
C SER A 204 15.12 18.80 -8.63
N GLN A 205 14.87 18.35 -9.87
CA GLN A 205 13.56 18.48 -10.52
C GLN A 205 12.51 17.60 -9.83
N VAL A 206 12.88 16.36 -9.51
CA VAL A 206 12.00 15.44 -8.77
C VAL A 206 11.76 15.96 -7.36
N LEU A 207 12.81 16.43 -6.68
CA LEU A 207 12.71 17.02 -5.34
C LEU A 207 11.71 18.18 -5.33
N ALA A 208 11.85 19.12 -6.25
CA ALA A 208 10.97 20.28 -6.34
C ALA A 208 9.50 19.87 -6.59
N ALA A 209 9.27 18.96 -7.56
CA ALA A 209 7.92 18.50 -7.90
C ALA A 209 7.22 17.79 -6.72
N ILE A 210 7.95 16.96 -5.96
CA ILE A 210 7.38 16.23 -4.84
C ILE A 210 7.21 17.13 -3.61
N SER A 211 8.20 17.98 -3.30
CA SER A 211 8.12 18.90 -2.16
C SER A 211 6.93 19.86 -2.28
N ASP A 212 6.68 20.39 -3.48
CA ASP A 212 5.52 21.26 -3.74
C ASP A 212 4.18 20.58 -3.44
N ARG A 213 4.08 19.28 -3.70
CA ARG A 213 2.85 18.49 -3.45
C ARG A 213 2.71 17.99 -2.01
N LEU A 214 3.82 17.84 -1.31
CA LEU A 214 3.80 17.37 0.08
C LEU A 214 3.70 18.53 1.11
N ALA A 215 3.90 19.76 0.68
CA ALA A 215 3.85 20.98 1.51
C ALA A 215 2.50 21.28 2.20
#